data_7a2fb598e5d381227baeac28ea89012e
#
_entry.id   7a2fb598e5d381227baeac28ea89012e
#
_cell.length_a   1.000
_cell.length_b   1.000
_cell.length_c   1.000
_cell.angle_alpha   90.00
_cell.angle_beta   90.00
_cell.angle_gamma   90.00
#
_symmetry.space_group_name_H-M   'P 1'
#
loop_
_entity.id
_entity.type
_entity.pdbx_description
1 polymer ?
#
loop_
_entity_poly.entity_id
_entity_poly.type
_entity_poly.pdbx_seq_one_letter_code
_entity_poly.pdbx_strand_id
1 'polypeptide(L)'
;LAGAWLTGAVGSGVEVSRYGYGEISMNLNALFNPSSRGGYTWSRLLPQQAQNPSQYDGFNYLGLGVLALVASALLYSIWRTARRPADTAAWWRRNGPLFAACAFLTLFAVTNNITFGSWTLSIPVPQALTDLCGIFRSSGRMFYLVAACMVLFGVYTLRGACAWSHPAAGRGRA
;
A
#
# COMPACT_ATOMS: atom_id res chain seq x y z
N LEU A 1 12.20 0.61 -19.69
CA LEU A 1 13.63 0.29 -19.86
C LEU A 1 14.41 1.45 -20.46
N ALA A 2 13.95 2.10 -21.58
CA ALA A 2 14.65 3.22 -22.20
C ALA A 2 14.89 4.41 -21.25
N GLY A 3 13.91 4.78 -20.41
CA GLY A 3 14.07 5.84 -19.41
C GLY A 3 15.09 5.49 -18.33
N ALA A 4 15.14 4.25 -17.89
CA ALA A 4 16.12 3.79 -16.90
C ALA A 4 17.55 3.78 -17.47
N TRP A 5 17.69 3.50 -18.76
CA TRP A 5 18.98 3.60 -19.47
C TRP A 5 19.43 5.06 -19.64
N LEU A 6 18.52 5.96 -20.02
CA LEU A 6 18.79 7.40 -20.17
C LEU A 6 19.20 8.07 -18.84
N THR A 7 18.65 7.61 -17.72
CA THR A 7 19.00 8.11 -16.38
C THR A 7 20.26 7.45 -15.80
N GLY A 8 20.91 6.53 -16.53
CA GLY A 8 22.06 5.79 -16.04
C GLY A 8 21.76 4.74 -14.96
N ALA A 9 20.49 4.46 -14.70
CA ALA A 9 20.10 3.44 -13.73
C ALA A 9 20.39 2.00 -14.23
N VAL A 10 20.54 1.84 -15.55
CA VAL A 10 20.92 0.57 -16.18
C VAL A 10 22.09 0.84 -17.14
N GLY A 11 23.13 0.03 -17.04
CA GLY A 11 24.29 0.13 -17.97
C GLY A 11 25.38 1.11 -17.51
N SER A 12 25.30 1.71 -16.33
CA SER A 12 26.29 2.66 -15.80
C SER A 12 27.60 2.00 -15.32
N GLY A 13 27.70 0.67 -15.32
CA GLY A 13 28.86 -0.06 -14.76
C GLY A 13 29.01 0.10 -13.24
N VAL A 14 28.14 0.87 -12.59
CA VAL A 14 28.11 0.96 -11.15
C VAL A 14 27.55 -0.35 -10.59
N GLU A 15 28.34 -1.08 -9.85
CA GLU A 15 27.85 -2.21 -9.05
C GLU A 15 26.84 -1.68 -8.01
N VAL A 16 25.58 -1.67 -8.38
CA VAL A 16 24.50 -1.43 -7.41
C VAL A 16 24.55 -2.61 -6.45
N SER A 17 24.78 -2.34 -5.18
CA SER A 17 24.71 -3.34 -4.12
C SER A 17 23.34 -4.06 -4.27
N ARG A 18 23.39 -5.32 -4.70
CA ARG A 18 22.20 -6.19 -4.87
C ARG A 18 21.57 -6.58 -3.54
N TYR A 19 22.12 -6.04 -2.46
CA TYR A 19 21.68 -6.24 -1.10
C TYR A 19 20.48 -5.33 -0.82
N GLY A 20 19.36 -5.89 -0.42
CA GLY A 20 18.22 -5.11 0.04
C GLY A 20 16.85 -5.63 -0.42
N TYR A 21 16.73 -6.21 -1.62
CA TYR A 21 15.48 -6.86 -2.00
C TYR A 21 15.24 -8.10 -1.14
N GLY A 22 14.08 -8.17 -0.51
CA GLY A 22 13.76 -9.24 0.45
C GLY A 22 14.11 -8.91 1.90
N GLU A 23 15.11 -8.06 2.16
CA GLU A 23 15.47 -7.65 3.52
C GLU A 23 14.86 -6.30 3.91
N ILE A 24 14.97 -5.30 3.01
CA ILE A 24 14.37 -3.98 3.22
C ILE A 24 12.95 -3.97 2.65
N SER A 25 12.16 -4.94 3.08
CA SER A 25 10.77 -5.16 2.66
C SER A 25 9.78 -4.53 3.63
N MET A 26 8.52 -4.49 3.23
CA MET A 26 7.41 -4.08 4.10
C MET A 26 6.95 -5.27 4.96
N ASN A 27 6.88 -5.07 6.27
CA ASN A 27 6.21 -6.01 7.16
C ASN A 27 4.67 -5.86 7.02
N LEU A 28 3.94 -6.96 7.02
CA LEU A 28 2.47 -6.93 6.89
C LEU A 28 1.77 -6.18 8.04
N ASN A 29 2.42 -6.09 9.22
CA ASN A 29 1.91 -5.29 10.32
C ASN A 29 2.23 -3.79 10.20
N ALA A 30 3.02 -3.37 9.21
CA ALA A 30 3.50 -2.00 9.07
C ALA A 30 2.38 -0.95 9.02
N LEU A 31 1.19 -1.30 8.51
CA LEU A 31 0.06 -0.38 8.41
C LEU A 31 -0.44 0.11 9.77
N PHE A 32 -0.37 -0.73 10.80
CA PHE A 32 -0.86 -0.46 12.15
C PHE A 32 0.22 -0.56 13.23
N ASN A 33 1.48 -0.83 12.87
CA ASN A 33 2.61 -0.82 13.79
C ASN A 33 3.19 0.59 13.92
N PRO A 34 3.01 1.29 15.05
CA PRO A 34 3.50 2.64 15.24
C PRO A 34 4.99 2.72 15.54
N SER A 35 5.70 1.60 15.60
CA SER A 35 7.13 1.53 15.91
C SER A 35 7.96 2.03 14.74
N SER A 36 8.90 2.93 15.00
CA SER A 36 9.90 3.35 14.03
C SER A 36 11.32 2.98 14.48
N ARG A 37 12.27 3.10 13.57
CA ARG A 37 13.69 2.94 13.88
C ARG A 37 14.10 3.90 15.00
N GLY A 38 14.83 3.41 15.99
CA GLY A 38 15.30 4.20 17.14
C GLY A 38 14.36 4.18 18.34
N GLY A 39 13.34 3.33 18.35
CA GLY A 39 12.44 3.14 19.50
C GLY A 39 11.36 4.20 19.67
N TYR A 40 11.21 5.10 18.69
CA TYR A 40 10.13 6.09 18.71
C TYR A 40 8.80 5.45 18.38
N THR A 41 7.75 5.87 19.11
CA THR A 41 6.37 5.42 18.89
C THR A 41 5.54 6.57 18.33
N TRP A 42 4.92 6.35 17.19
CA TRP A 42 4.06 7.33 16.51
C TRP A 42 2.61 7.32 17.00
N SER A 43 2.27 6.41 17.90
CA SER A 43 0.95 6.35 18.54
C SER A 43 1.08 5.98 20.01
N ARG A 44 0.26 6.61 20.85
CA ARG A 44 0.11 6.24 22.25
C ARG A 44 -0.98 5.19 22.47
N LEU A 45 -1.86 5.01 21.48
CA LEU A 45 -3.02 4.12 21.58
C LEU A 45 -2.72 2.71 21.03
N LEU A 46 -1.84 2.61 20.05
CA LEU A 46 -1.44 1.31 19.52
C LEU A 46 -0.13 0.86 20.16
N PRO A 47 -0.05 -0.40 20.61
CA PRO A 47 1.18 -0.96 21.15
C PRO A 47 2.22 -1.12 20.06
N GLN A 48 3.49 -0.99 20.43
CA GLN A 48 4.60 -1.34 19.55
C GLN A 48 4.57 -2.83 19.25
N GLN A 49 4.81 -3.17 18.00
CA GLN A 49 4.88 -4.55 17.56
C GLN A 49 6.28 -4.89 17.09
N ALA A 50 6.65 -6.14 17.23
CA ALA A 50 7.92 -6.64 16.74
C ALA A 50 8.00 -6.45 15.21
N GLN A 51 9.18 -6.09 14.73
CA GLN A 51 9.52 -6.09 13.31
C GLN A 51 11.00 -6.39 13.12
N ASN A 52 11.37 -6.86 11.95
CA ASN A 52 12.78 -7.11 11.65
C ASN A 52 13.54 -5.77 11.59
N PRO A 53 14.71 -5.62 12.25
CA PRO A 53 15.49 -4.40 12.25
C PRO A 53 15.91 -3.89 10.87
N SER A 54 16.05 -4.77 9.88
CA SER A 54 16.36 -4.40 8.49
C SER A 54 15.19 -3.71 7.75
N GLN A 55 13.95 -3.84 8.25
CA GLN A 55 12.72 -3.33 7.60
C GLN A 55 12.40 -1.87 7.94
N TYR A 56 13.36 -1.08 8.34
CA TYR A 56 13.18 0.33 8.72
C TYR A 56 12.63 1.20 7.58
N ASP A 57 12.97 0.89 6.33
CA ASP A 57 12.46 1.59 5.14
C ASP A 57 11.05 1.10 4.72
N GLY A 58 10.60 0.00 5.28
CA GLY A 58 9.24 -0.54 5.12
C GLY A 58 8.24 0.02 6.14
N PHE A 59 8.59 1.07 6.87
CA PHE A 59 7.69 1.75 7.80
C PHE A 59 6.55 2.43 7.02
N ASN A 60 5.34 1.90 7.17
CA ASN A 60 4.15 2.32 6.43
C ASN A 60 2.96 2.57 7.38
N TYR A 61 3.22 3.03 8.59
CA TYR A 61 2.16 3.33 9.55
C TYR A 61 1.27 4.45 9.04
N LEU A 62 -0.01 4.13 8.84
CA LEU A 62 -1.00 5.05 8.28
C LEU A 62 -1.51 6.09 9.29
N GLY A 63 -1.35 5.81 10.58
CA GLY A 63 -2.00 6.59 11.63
C GLY A 63 -3.46 6.18 11.86
N LEU A 64 -3.93 6.32 13.11
CA LEU A 64 -5.28 5.89 13.50
C LEU A 64 -6.39 6.56 12.70
N GLY A 65 -6.24 7.85 12.37
CA GLY A 65 -7.23 8.60 11.59
C GLY A 65 -7.39 8.04 10.18
N VAL A 66 -6.29 7.72 9.50
CA VAL A 66 -6.34 7.12 8.16
C VAL A 66 -6.83 5.68 8.22
N LEU A 67 -6.44 4.92 9.23
CA LEU A 67 -6.97 3.56 9.45
C LEU A 67 -8.50 3.58 9.63
N ALA A 68 -9.03 4.50 10.45
CA ALA A 68 -10.47 4.67 10.65
C ALA A 68 -11.17 5.12 9.35
N LEU A 69 -10.56 6.05 8.60
CA LEU A 69 -11.05 6.52 7.30
C LEU A 69 -11.18 5.35 6.32
N VAL A 70 -10.11 4.57 6.15
CA VAL A 70 -10.08 3.43 5.22
C VAL A 70 -11.05 2.34 5.65
N ALA A 71 -11.10 2.00 6.95
CA ALA A 71 -12.04 1.02 7.48
C ALA A 71 -13.50 1.45 7.23
N SER A 72 -13.85 2.71 7.49
CA SER A 72 -15.18 3.24 7.24
C SER A 72 -15.53 3.20 5.75
N ALA A 73 -14.59 3.55 4.87
CA ALA A 73 -14.79 3.51 3.42
C ALA A 73 -14.97 2.07 2.91
N LEU A 74 -14.23 1.10 3.46
CA LEU A 74 -14.38 -0.32 3.12
C LEU A 74 -15.75 -0.85 3.55
N LEU A 75 -16.15 -0.57 4.80
CA LEU A 75 -17.47 -0.99 5.31
C LEU A 75 -18.60 -0.41 4.46
N TYR A 76 -18.53 0.87 4.14
CA TYR A 76 -19.51 1.51 3.25
C TYR A 76 -19.50 0.90 1.85
N SER A 77 -18.34 0.61 1.29
CA SER A 77 -18.21 0.00 -0.03
C SER A 77 -18.79 -1.41 -0.06
N ILE A 78 -18.56 -2.22 0.97
CA ILE A 78 -19.15 -3.56 1.14
C ILE A 78 -20.68 -3.46 1.22
N TRP A 79 -21.18 -2.58 2.07
CA TRP A 79 -22.62 -2.34 2.21
C TRP A 79 -23.26 -1.90 0.89
N ARG A 80 -22.62 -0.96 0.18
CA ARG A 80 -23.10 -0.47 -1.12
C ARG A 80 -23.10 -1.56 -2.18
N THR A 81 -22.05 -2.38 -2.25
CA THR A 81 -21.94 -3.50 -3.18
C THR A 81 -23.06 -4.51 -2.98
N ALA A 82 -23.36 -4.85 -1.71
CA ALA A 82 -24.48 -5.75 -1.39
C ALA A 82 -25.85 -5.19 -1.82
N ARG A 83 -26.00 -3.85 -1.80
CA ARG A 83 -27.25 -3.18 -2.18
C ARG A 83 -27.40 -2.88 -3.67
N ARG A 84 -26.27 -2.72 -4.41
CA ARG A 84 -26.25 -2.30 -5.82
C ARG A 84 -25.16 -3.04 -6.62
N PRO A 85 -25.34 -4.34 -6.90
CA PRO A 85 -24.31 -5.14 -7.57
C PRO A 85 -24.02 -4.67 -9.01
N ALA A 86 -25.00 -4.14 -9.73
CA ALA A 86 -24.81 -3.66 -11.09
C ALA A 86 -23.85 -2.45 -11.16
N ASP A 87 -23.97 -1.50 -10.24
CA ASP A 87 -23.08 -0.34 -10.15
C ASP A 87 -21.65 -0.77 -9.82
N THR A 88 -21.51 -1.85 -9.07
CA THR A 88 -20.21 -2.40 -8.64
C THR A 88 -19.44 -2.97 -9.82
N ALA A 89 -20.08 -3.68 -10.73
CA ALA A 89 -19.41 -4.23 -11.92
C ALA A 89 -18.86 -3.11 -12.83
N ALA A 90 -19.62 -2.03 -13.02
CA ALA A 90 -19.18 -0.87 -13.78
C ALA A 90 -18.01 -0.15 -13.09
N TRP A 91 -18.08 -0.03 -11.77
CA TRP A 91 -17.01 0.58 -10.97
C TRP A 91 -15.70 -0.22 -11.05
N TRP A 92 -15.76 -1.56 -10.96
CA TRP A 92 -14.59 -2.44 -11.10
C TRP A 92 -13.95 -2.37 -12.48
N ARG A 93 -14.75 -2.35 -13.56
CA ARG A 93 -14.22 -2.16 -14.92
C ARG A 93 -13.42 -0.86 -15.06
N ARG A 94 -13.88 0.20 -14.41
CA ARG A 94 -13.21 1.51 -14.46
C ARG A 94 -11.96 1.58 -13.57
N ASN A 95 -12.00 1.03 -12.37
CA ASN A 95 -10.95 1.19 -11.36
C ASN A 95 -10.05 -0.05 -11.22
N GLY A 96 -10.41 -1.18 -11.84
CA GLY A 96 -9.67 -2.44 -11.80
C GLY A 96 -8.17 -2.29 -12.12
N PRO A 97 -7.78 -1.56 -13.17
CA PRO A 97 -6.37 -1.34 -13.48
C PRO A 97 -5.59 -0.68 -12.34
N LEU A 98 -6.21 0.31 -11.65
CA LEU A 98 -5.60 0.95 -10.48
C LEU A 98 -5.43 -0.04 -9.32
N PHE A 99 -6.45 -0.86 -9.06
CA PHE A 99 -6.36 -1.89 -8.02
C PHE A 99 -5.32 -2.95 -8.35
N ALA A 100 -5.21 -3.36 -9.61
CA ALA A 100 -4.16 -4.28 -10.06
C ALA A 100 -2.76 -3.68 -9.85
N ALA A 101 -2.57 -2.41 -10.18
CA ALA A 101 -1.32 -1.71 -9.93
C ALA A 101 -1.01 -1.61 -8.43
N CYS A 102 -1.98 -1.27 -7.59
CA CYS A 102 -1.82 -1.25 -6.14
C CYS A 102 -1.48 -2.64 -5.58
N ALA A 103 -2.14 -3.70 -6.05
CA ALA A 103 -1.84 -5.07 -5.66
C ALA A 103 -0.41 -5.47 -6.05
N PHE A 104 0.00 -5.17 -7.28
CA PHE A 104 1.37 -5.41 -7.73
C PHE A 104 2.41 -4.67 -6.87
N LEU A 105 2.20 -3.37 -6.60
CA LEU A 105 3.11 -2.58 -5.74
C LEU A 105 3.16 -3.11 -4.31
N THR A 106 2.03 -3.60 -3.79
CA THR A 106 1.96 -4.22 -2.46
C THR A 106 2.76 -5.51 -2.41
N LEU A 107 2.56 -6.40 -3.39
CA LEU A 107 3.32 -7.66 -3.50
C LEU A 107 4.82 -7.38 -3.66
N PHE A 108 5.17 -6.38 -4.47
CA PHE A 108 6.55 -5.96 -4.64
C PHE A 108 7.16 -5.39 -3.35
N ALA A 109 6.38 -4.63 -2.56
CA ALA A 109 6.81 -4.06 -1.29
C ALA A 109 7.03 -5.14 -0.21
N VAL A 110 6.17 -6.16 -0.18
CA VAL A 110 6.27 -7.30 0.76
C VAL A 110 7.40 -8.24 0.39
N THR A 111 7.71 -8.37 -0.90
CA THR A 111 8.75 -9.25 -1.49
C THR A 111 8.47 -10.74 -1.32
N ASN A 112 9.49 -11.56 -1.64
CA ASN A 112 9.47 -13.01 -1.43
C ASN A 112 9.69 -13.42 0.05
N ASN A 113 10.16 -12.50 0.90
CA ASN A 113 10.28 -12.71 2.33
C ASN A 113 9.10 -12.04 3.05
N ILE A 114 7.98 -12.76 3.09
CA ILE A 114 6.75 -12.29 3.73
C ILE A 114 6.95 -12.31 5.24
N THR A 115 6.82 -11.13 5.87
CA THR A 115 7.01 -11.00 7.32
C THR A 115 5.74 -10.48 8.00
N PHE A 116 5.45 -11.03 9.17
CA PHE A 116 4.40 -10.55 10.06
C PHE A 116 4.94 -10.52 11.50
N GLY A 117 5.20 -9.32 12.00
CA GLY A 117 5.94 -9.16 13.27
C GLY A 117 7.36 -9.72 13.14
N SER A 118 7.70 -10.69 13.99
CA SER A 118 8.96 -11.43 13.96
C SER A 118 8.91 -12.71 13.12
N TRP A 119 7.72 -13.12 12.68
CA TRP A 119 7.55 -14.33 11.86
C TRP A 119 7.90 -14.03 10.40
N THR A 120 8.63 -14.94 9.75
CA THR A 120 9.07 -14.80 8.37
C THR A 120 8.77 -16.07 7.57
N LEU A 121 8.14 -15.91 6.42
CA LEU A 121 7.95 -16.94 5.41
C LEU A 121 8.74 -16.58 4.17
N SER A 122 9.78 -17.34 3.86
CA SER A 122 10.60 -17.12 2.67
C SER A 122 10.12 -18.03 1.54
N ILE A 123 9.75 -17.44 0.41
CA ILE A 123 9.38 -18.17 -0.81
C ILE A 123 10.62 -18.20 -1.71
N PRO A 124 11.10 -19.40 -2.13
CA PRO A 124 12.23 -19.50 -3.04
C PRO A 124 11.88 -18.89 -4.40
N VAL A 125 12.71 -17.95 -4.84
CA VAL A 125 12.55 -17.25 -6.12
C VAL A 125 13.84 -17.43 -6.94
N PRO A 126 13.76 -17.63 -8.26
CA PRO A 126 14.94 -17.73 -9.12
C PRO A 126 15.86 -16.53 -8.99
N GLN A 127 17.18 -16.78 -8.96
CA GLN A 127 18.20 -15.75 -8.77
C GLN A 127 18.09 -14.60 -9.78
N ALA A 128 17.79 -14.92 -11.04
CA ALA A 128 17.61 -13.92 -12.08
C ALA A 128 16.50 -12.89 -11.76
N LEU A 129 15.44 -13.33 -11.06
CA LEU A 129 14.33 -12.45 -10.66
C LEU A 129 14.71 -11.61 -9.43
N THR A 130 15.43 -12.17 -8.48
CA THR A 130 15.95 -11.42 -7.32
C THR A 130 16.98 -10.38 -7.76
N ASP A 131 17.83 -10.68 -8.74
CA ASP A 131 18.80 -9.73 -9.32
C ASP A 131 18.09 -8.58 -10.04
N LEU A 132 17.03 -8.88 -10.80
CA LEU A 132 16.23 -7.84 -11.46
C LEU A 132 15.51 -6.94 -10.45
N CYS A 133 14.89 -7.54 -9.44
CA CYS A 133 14.19 -6.80 -8.40
C CYS A 133 15.17 -6.06 -7.47
N GLY A 134 16.39 -6.56 -7.32
CA GLY A 134 17.46 -5.97 -6.51
C GLY A 134 17.92 -4.59 -6.97
N ILE A 135 17.59 -4.17 -8.20
CA ILE A 135 17.75 -2.79 -8.68
C ILE A 135 17.00 -1.82 -7.76
N PHE A 136 15.87 -2.24 -7.19
CA PHE A 136 15.09 -1.47 -6.23
C PHE A 136 15.48 -1.87 -4.80
N ARG A 137 16.52 -1.26 -4.28
CA ARG A 137 17.09 -1.58 -2.96
C ARG A 137 16.08 -1.58 -1.83
N SER A 138 15.13 -0.65 -1.84
CA SER A 138 14.11 -0.48 -0.79
C SER A 138 12.71 -0.69 -1.36
N SER A 139 12.34 -1.96 -1.50
CA SER A 139 11.02 -2.34 -2.02
C SER A 139 9.85 -1.87 -1.14
N GLY A 140 10.04 -1.83 0.17
CA GLY A 140 9.01 -1.39 1.13
C GLY A 140 8.47 0.03 0.88
N ARG A 141 9.25 0.91 0.25
CA ARG A 141 8.83 2.27 -0.12
C ARG A 141 7.79 2.31 -1.24
N MET A 142 7.69 1.26 -2.06
CA MET A 142 6.71 1.20 -3.13
C MET A 142 5.28 1.23 -2.60
N PHE A 143 5.09 0.83 -1.34
CA PHE A 143 3.78 0.90 -0.70
C PHE A 143 3.32 2.33 -0.41
N TYR A 144 4.18 3.35 -0.39
CA TYR A 144 3.76 4.74 -0.18
C TYR A 144 2.75 5.23 -1.22
N LEU A 145 2.89 4.77 -2.47
CA LEU A 145 1.90 5.07 -3.52
C LEU A 145 0.55 4.41 -3.21
N VAL A 146 0.57 3.17 -2.72
CA VAL A 146 -0.63 2.45 -2.32
C VAL A 146 -1.29 3.14 -1.12
N ALA A 147 -0.51 3.56 -0.13
CA ALA A 147 -1.01 4.32 1.02
C ALA A 147 -1.70 5.62 0.59
N ALA A 148 -1.12 6.37 -0.35
CA ALA A 148 -1.76 7.55 -0.92
C ALA A 148 -3.08 7.22 -1.63
N CYS A 149 -3.12 6.14 -2.41
CA CYS A 149 -4.36 5.65 -3.04
C CYS A 149 -5.41 5.24 -2.01
N MET A 150 -5.01 4.63 -0.88
CA MET A 150 -5.94 4.28 0.21
C MET A 150 -6.58 5.53 0.84
N VAL A 151 -5.80 6.58 1.07
CA VAL A 151 -6.31 7.87 1.58
C VAL A 151 -7.32 8.47 0.60
N LEU A 152 -6.95 8.56 -0.68
CA LEU A 152 -7.81 9.11 -1.73
C LEU A 152 -9.11 8.29 -1.88
N PHE A 153 -9.01 6.96 -1.85
CA PHE A 153 -10.16 6.06 -1.85
C PHE A 153 -11.08 6.33 -0.65
N GLY A 154 -10.51 6.48 0.55
CA GLY A 154 -11.25 6.78 1.77
C GLY A 154 -12.03 8.09 1.65
N VAL A 155 -11.35 9.18 1.29
CA VAL A 155 -11.95 10.51 1.14
C VAL A 155 -13.03 10.51 0.07
N TYR A 156 -12.73 9.96 -1.12
CA TYR A 156 -13.68 9.93 -2.24
C TYR A 156 -14.94 9.13 -1.90
N THR A 157 -14.78 7.98 -1.26
CA THR A 157 -15.89 7.09 -0.90
C THR A 157 -16.81 7.74 0.15
N LEU A 158 -16.25 8.33 1.20
CA LEU A 158 -17.04 8.98 2.24
C LEU A 158 -17.68 10.28 1.76
N ARG A 159 -17.02 11.04 0.90
CA ARG A 159 -17.65 12.19 0.24
C ARG A 159 -18.89 11.76 -0.55
N GLY A 160 -18.79 10.67 -1.29
CA GLY A 160 -19.93 10.11 -2.02
C GLY A 160 -21.07 9.67 -1.09
N ALA A 161 -20.74 9.09 0.06
CA ALA A 161 -21.72 8.70 1.08
C ALA A 161 -22.45 9.91 1.67
N CYS A 162 -21.71 10.97 2.03
CA CYS A 162 -22.30 12.20 2.56
C CYS A 162 -23.19 12.94 1.53
N ALA A 163 -22.79 12.97 0.28
CA ALA A 163 -23.60 13.58 -0.79
C ALA A 163 -24.92 12.83 -1.02
N TRP A 164 -24.97 11.56 -0.69
CA TRP A 164 -26.17 10.73 -0.83
C TRP A 164 -27.14 10.89 0.34
N SER A 165 -26.64 11.16 1.55
CA SER A 165 -27.45 11.41 2.76
C SER A 165 -28.09 12.80 2.77
N HIS A 166 -27.62 13.74 1.94
CA HIS A 166 -28.22 15.05 1.74
C HIS A 166 -28.65 15.21 0.27
N PRO A 167 -29.75 14.60 -0.19
CA PRO A 167 -30.32 14.99 -1.48
C PRO A 167 -30.65 16.46 -1.38
N ALA A 168 -30.03 17.28 -2.24
CA ALA A 168 -30.21 18.73 -2.25
C ALA A 168 -31.73 19.03 -2.25
N ALA A 169 -32.23 19.55 -1.13
CA ALA A 169 -33.53 20.15 -1.06
C ALA A 169 -33.53 21.28 -2.11
N GLY A 170 -34.32 21.12 -3.17
CA GLY A 170 -34.59 22.21 -4.10
C GLY A 170 -33.83 22.22 -5.43
N ARG A 171 -34.03 21.24 -6.29
CA ARG A 171 -34.19 21.56 -7.70
C ARG A 171 -35.68 21.56 -8.01
N GLY A 172 -36.31 22.70 -7.77
CA GLY A 172 -37.64 22.99 -8.26
C GLY A 172 -37.65 22.72 -9.78
N ARG A 173 -38.58 21.88 -10.20
CA ARG A 173 -38.99 21.78 -11.59
C ARG A 173 -39.58 23.14 -11.96
N ALA A 174 -38.90 23.89 -12.78
CA ALA A 174 -39.48 24.93 -13.63
C ALA A 174 -39.53 24.36 -15.04
#